data_9a3565e9f096d6effa582e9bb2fc6ab3
#
_entry.id   9a3565e9f096d6effa582e9bb2fc6ab3
#
_cell.length_a   1.000
_cell.length_b   1.000
_cell.length_c   1.000
_cell.angle_alpha   90.00
_cell.angle_beta   90.00
_cell.angle_gamma   90.00
#
_symmetry.space_group_name_H-M   'P 1'
#
loop_
_entity.id
_entity.type
_entity.pdbx_description
1 polymer ?
#
loop_
_entity_poly.entity_id
_entity_poly.type
_entity_poly.pdbx_seq_one_letter_code
_entity_poly.pdbx_strand_id
1 'polypeptide(L)'
;MEAFLENINFQMVYTGIARWVLVALAVYILVRCVVSLVRVSSPAEVWAYLHISRYGLDADGDVELLDERSEPITHWENVIGRAASCDIQVADEAISRNHGVLTRGTDGTWAYRDLGSKNGSYLEEV
;
A
#
# COMPACT_ATOMS: atom_id res chain seq x y z
N MET A 1 61.23 8.72 -27.81
CA MET A 1 60.09 9.55 -28.28
C MET A 1 58.89 8.69 -28.64
N GLU A 2 59.05 7.58 -29.31
CA GLU A 2 57.97 6.69 -29.67
C GLU A 2 57.27 6.07 -28.44
N ALA A 3 57.98 5.59 -27.44
CA ALA A 3 57.43 5.07 -26.20
C ALA A 3 56.63 6.12 -25.37
N PHE A 4 57.01 7.40 -25.49
CA PHE A 4 56.27 8.48 -24.83
C PHE A 4 54.95 8.79 -25.54
N LEU A 5 54.92 8.77 -26.86
CA LEU A 5 53.71 8.95 -27.67
C LEU A 5 52.76 7.77 -27.52
N GLU A 6 53.28 6.55 -27.45
CA GLU A 6 52.51 5.33 -27.20
C GLU A 6 51.84 5.35 -25.82
N ASN A 7 52.55 5.81 -24.82
CA ASN A 7 52.02 5.95 -23.45
C ASN A 7 50.92 7.04 -23.34
N ILE A 8 51.09 8.17 -24.05
CA ILE A 8 50.05 9.22 -24.12
C ILE A 8 48.81 8.71 -24.83
N ASN A 9 48.93 7.99 -25.93
CA ASN A 9 47.78 7.41 -26.63
C ASN A 9 47.03 6.38 -25.78
N PHE A 10 47.76 5.54 -25.05
CA PHE A 10 47.18 4.56 -24.15
C PHE A 10 46.40 5.27 -22.99
N GLN A 11 46.99 6.28 -22.41
CA GLN A 11 46.33 7.09 -21.34
C GLN A 11 45.05 7.76 -21.87
N MET A 12 45.09 8.36 -23.05
CA MET A 12 43.89 8.98 -23.64
C MET A 12 42.76 7.97 -23.94
N VAL A 13 43.13 6.81 -24.48
CA VAL A 13 42.15 5.76 -24.76
C VAL A 13 41.56 5.19 -23.48
N TYR A 14 42.41 4.93 -22.47
CA TYR A 14 41.95 4.41 -21.17
C TYR A 14 41.02 5.40 -20.45
N THR A 15 41.37 6.67 -20.39
CA THR A 15 40.52 7.69 -19.76
C THR A 15 39.20 7.89 -20.52
N GLY A 16 39.24 7.79 -21.86
CA GLY A 16 38.03 7.85 -22.69
C GLY A 16 37.09 6.70 -22.39
N ILE A 17 37.59 5.47 -22.38
CA ILE A 17 36.79 4.28 -22.08
C ILE A 17 36.24 4.35 -20.64
N ALA A 18 37.07 4.66 -19.66
CA ALA A 18 36.65 4.79 -18.27
C ALA A 18 35.51 5.79 -18.09
N ARG A 19 35.58 6.95 -18.79
CA ARG A 19 34.53 7.96 -18.77
C ARG A 19 33.19 7.42 -19.31
N TRP A 20 33.22 6.73 -20.43
CA TRP A 20 31.99 6.16 -20.99
C TRP A 20 31.41 5.02 -20.17
N VAL A 21 32.25 4.20 -19.54
CA VAL A 21 31.79 3.15 -18.59
C VAL A 21 31.10 3.77 -17.39
N LEU A 22 31.64 4.87 -16.84
CA LEU A 22 31.00 5.58 -15.73
C LEU A 22 29.65 6.20 -16.12
N VAL A 23 29.56 6.79 -17.31
CA VAL A 23 28.28 7.32 -17.82
C VAL A 23 27.26 6.21 -18.01
N ALA A 24 27.65 5.10 -18.61
CA ALA A 24 26.77 3.94 -18.80
C ALA A 24 26.27 3.38 -17.46
N LEU A 25 27.14 3.28 -16.45
CA LEU A 25 26.80 2.84 -15.10
C LEU A 25 25.81 3.81 -14.42
N ALA A 26 26.05 5.11 -14.54
CA ALA A 26 25.16 6.13 -13.98
C ALA A 26 23.76 6.07 -14.61
N VAL A 27 23.69 5.94 -15.94
CA VAL A 27 22.41 5.76 -16.65
C VAL A 27 21.71 4.47 -16.23
N TYR A 28 22.44 3.38 -16.11
CA TYR A 28 21.88 2.10 -15.64
C TYR A 28 21.27 2.22 -14.24
N ILE A 29 21.98 2.83 -13.29
CA ILE A 29 21.48 3.05 -11.93
C ILE A 29 20.23 3.92 -11.95
N LEU A 30 20.23 5.01 -12.73
CA LEU A 30 19.09 5.91 -12.85
C LEU A 30 17.86 5.19 -13.39
N VAL A 31 18.02 4.41 -14.45
CA VAL A 31 16.93 3.60 -15.02
C VAL A 31 16.40 2.59 -14.00
N ARG A 32 17.27 1.93 -13.26
CA ARG A 32 16.87 0.99 -12.20
C ARG A 32 16.09 1.69 -11.09
N CYS A 33 16.51 2.88 -10.68
CA CYS A 33 15.78 3.69 -9.69
C CYS A 33 14.40 4.09 -10.19
N VAL A 34 14.28 4.59 -11.41
CA VAL A 34 13.00 4.97 -12.02
C VAL A 34 12.07 3.77 -12.13
N VAL A 35 12.55 2.63 -12.64
CA VAL A 35 11.76 1.40 -12.73
C VAL A 35 11.29 0.92 -11.35
N SER A 36 12.14 1.03 -10.33
CA SER A 36 11.78 0.69 -8.95
C SER A 36 10.67 1.60 -8.42
N LEU A 37 10.76 2.91 -8.65
CA LEU A 37 9.72 3.86 -8.25
C LEU A 37 8.39 3.59 -8.96
N VAL A 38 8.42 3.33 -10.26
CA VAL A 38 7.20 3.01 -11.04
C VAL A 38 6.55 1.72 -10.54
N ARG A 39 7.35 0.69 -10.19
CA ARG A 39 6.82 -0.56 -9.63
C ARG A 39 6.17 -0.36 -8.26
N VAL A 40 6.75 0.48 -7.41
CA VAL A 40 6.16 0.83 -6.10
C VAL A 40 4.86 1.63 -6.28
N SER A 41 4.77 2.42 -7.33
CA SER A 41 3.56 3.19 -7.68
C SER A 41 2.50 2.39 -8.44
N SER A 42 2.73 1.11 -8.70
CA SER A 42 1.70 0.23 -9.29
C SER A 42 0.51 0.15 -8.32
N PRO A 43 -0.73 0.27 -8.81
CA PRO A 43 -1.90 0.15 -7.95
C PRO A 43 -1.85 -1.20 -7.21
N ALA A 44 -2.10 -1.15 -5.90
CA ALA A 44 -2.15 -2.35 -5.09
C ALA A 44 -3.21 -3.30 -5.66
N GLU A 45 -2.90 -4.59 -5.73
CA GLU A 45 -3.87 -5.60 -6.13
C GLU A 45 -5.02 -5.60 -5.14
N VAL A 46 -6.23 -5.38 -5.62
CA VAL A 46 -7.44 -5.42 -4.80
C VAL A 46 -7.91 -6.87 -4.70
N TRP A 47 -7.90 -7.42 -3.50
CA TRP A 47 -8.30 -8.81 -3.26
C TRP A 47 -9.78 -8.98 -3.00
N ALA A 48 -10.41 -7.97 -2.39
CA ALA A 48 -11.82 -7.95 -2.07
C ALA A 48 -12.29 -6.52 -1.82
N TYR A 49 -13.60 -6.33 -1.75
CA TYR A 49 -14.23 -5.10 -1.32
C TYR A 49 -14.98 -5.32 -0.03
N LEU A 50 -14.75 -4.46 0.97
CA LEU A 50 -15.53 -4.42 2.18
C LEU A 50 -16.69 -3.45 1.99
N HIS A 51 -17.92 -3.96 2.02
CA HIS A 51 -19.11 -3.14 2.01
C HIS A 51 -19.45 -2.67 3.42
N ILE A 52 -19.53 -1.37 3.62
CA ILE A 52 -19.82 -0.74 4.89
C ILE A 52 -21.17 -0.03 4.75
N SER A 53 -22.15 -0.50 5.49
CA SER A 53 -23.50 0.10 5.53
C SER A 53 -23.78 0.63 6.93
N ARG A 54 -24.19 1.88 7.02
CA ARG A 54 -24.57 2.52 8.28
C ARG A 54 -26.07 2.71 8.34
N TYR A 55 -26.67 2.21 9.39
CA TYR A 55 -28.09 2.33 9.65
C TYR A 55 -28.35 3.25 10.84
N GLY A 56 -29.44 3.98 10.80
CA GLY A 56 -29.95 4.78 11.88
C GLY A 56 -31.45 4.57 12.06
N LEU A 57 -32.00 5.18 13.08
CA LEU A 57 -33.46 5.23 13.29
C LEU A 57 -33.96 6.57 12.78
N ASP A 58 -35.03 6.55 12.00
CA ASP A 58 -35.71 7.75 11.59
C ASP A 58 -36.61 8.32 12.74
N ALA A 59 -37.32 9.40 12.47
CA ALA A 59 -38.20 10.03 13.44
C ALA A 59 -39.36 9.15 13.90
N ASP A 60 -39.75 8.15 13.12
CA ASP A 60 -40.84 7.20 13.39
C ASP A 60 -40.30 5.91 14.06
N GLY A 61 -38.98 5.76 14.20
CA GLY A 61 -38.30 4.64 14.82
C GLY A 61 -38.00 3.47 13.86
N ASP A 62 -38.19 3.67 12.58
CA ASP A 62 -37.85 2.69 11.55
C ASP A 62 -36.35 2.75 11.20
N VAL A 63 -35.82 1.62 10.79
CA VAL A 63 -34.39 1.50 10.40
C VAL A 63 -34.20 2.07 9.01
N GLU A 64 -33.39 3.12 8.89
CA GLU A 64 -33.03 3.76 7.64
C GLU A 64 -31.53 3.58 7.34
N LEU A 65 -31.21 3.30 6.07
CA LEU A 65 -29.84 3.28 5.58
C LEU A 65 -29.32 4.71 5.45
N LEU A 66 -28.36 5.10 6.29
CA LEU A 66 -27.80 6.45 6.31
C LEU A 66 -26.65 6.63 5.34
N ASP A 67 -25.82 5.60 5.17
CA ASP A 67 -24.62 5.63 4.33
C ASP A 67 -24.24 4.23 3.89
N GLU A 68 -23.76 4.11 2.66
CA GLU A 68 -23.23 2.87 2.11
C GLU A 68 -22.01 3.16 1.25
N ARG A 69 -20.94 2.46 1.51
CA ARG A 69 -19.71 2.58 0.73
C ARG A 69 -18.96 1.27 0.64
N SER A 70 -18.09 1.16 -0.37
CA SER A 70 -17.23 0.01 -0.55
C SER A 70 -15.77 0.45 -0.48
N GLU A 71 -14.99 -0.20 0.38
CA GLU A 71 -13.57 0.05 0.54
C GLU A 71 -12.77 -1.13 0.00
N PRO A 72 -11.74 -0.89 -0.82
CA PRO A 72 -10.91 -1.96 -1.36
C PRO A 72 -9.96 -2.50 -0.29
N ILE A 73 -9.83 -3.82 -0.22
CA ILE A 73 -8.89 -4.50 0.67
C ILE A 73 -7.65 -4.88 -0.12
N THR A 74 -6.51 -4.30 0.25
CA THR A 74 -5.24 -4.43 -0.46
C THR A 74 -4.11 -4.99 0.39
N HIS A 75 -4.34 -5.16 1.70
CA HIS A 75 -3.34 -5.63 2.66
C HIS A 75 -3.77 -6.94 3.31
N TRP A 76 -2.80 -7.73 3.76
CA TRP A 76 -3.04 -8.96 4.52
C TRP A 76 -3.72 -8.70 5.85
N GLU A 77 -3.43 -7.58 6.46
CA GLU A 77 -3.98 -7.11 7.71
C GLU A 77 -4.49 -5.69 7.54
N ASN A 78 -5.76 -5.46 7.85
CA ASN A 78 -6.41 -4.17 7.70
C ASN A 78 -7.07 -3.79 9.03
N VAL A 79 -6.61 -2.70 9.61
CA VAL A 79 -7.20 -2.15 10.84
C VAL A 79 -8.44 -1.35 10.49
N ILE A 80 -9.56 -1.69 11.13
CA ILE A 80 -10.84 -1.01 10.98
C ILE A 80 -11.10 -0.17 12.22
N GLY A 81 -11.46 1.09 12.06
CA GLY A 81 -11.76 1.94 13.19
C GLY A 81 -12.05 3.38 12.81
N ARG A 82 -12.33 4.21 13.82
CA ARG A 82 -12.65 5.62 13.65
C ARG A 82 -11.43 6.50 13.41
N ALA A 83 -10.25 6.08 13.85
CA ALA A 83 -9.05 6.88 13.69
C ALA A 83 -8.65 7.02 12.21
N ALA A 84 -8.16 8.19 11.83
CA ALA A 84 -7.66 8.43 10.47
C ALA A 84 -6.39 7.61 10.13
N SER A 85 -5.76 7.01 11.14
CA SER A 85 -4.61 6.10 10.97
C SER A 85 -5.01 4.66 10.66
N CYS A 86 -6.31 4.32 10.69
CA CYS A 86 -6.80 3.00 10.30
C CYS A 86 -6.75 2.82 8.78
N ASP A 87 -6.51 1.60 8.32
CA ASP A 87 -6.53 1.25 6.89
C ASP A 87 -7.94 1.44 6.32
N ILE A 88 -8.95 1.11 7.12
CA ILE A 88 -10.36 1.31 6.79
C ILE A 88 -10.98 2.20 7.87
N GLN A 89 -11.15 3.47 7.55
CA GLN A 89 -11.73 4.43 8.47
C GLN A 89 -13.25 4.39 8.42
N VAL A 90 -13.89 4.20 9.58
CA VAL A 90 -15.34 4.33 9.76
C VAL A 90 -15.60 5.49 10.72
N ALA A 91 -15.99 6.64 10.17
CA ALA A 91 -16.20 7.88 10.92
C ALA A 91 -17.57 7.87 11.65
N ASP A 92 -17.71 7.00 12.63
CA ASP A 92 -18.91 6.88 13.47
C ASP A 92 -18.51 6.85 14.95
N GLU A 93 -19.27 7.53 15.81
CA GLU A 93 -19.00 7.61 17.26
C GLU A 93 -19.18 6.26 17.97
N ALA A 94 -20.00 5.36 17.42
CA ALA A 94 -20.20 4.01 17.94
C ALA A 94 -18.97 3.13 17.71
N ILE A 95 -18.09 3.50 16.78
CA ILE A 95 -16.88 2.76 16.42
C ILE A 95 -15.69 3.26 17.25
N SER A 96 -14.95 2.34 17.85
CA SER A 96 -13.71 2.65 18.58
C SER A 96 -12.61 3.13 17.63
N ARG A 97 -11.62 3.87 18.16
CA ARG A 97 -10.49 4.38 17.34
C ARG A 97 -9.78 3.28 16.56
N ASN A 98 -9.46 2.18 17.23
CA ASN A 98 -9.01 0.92 16.63
C ASN A 98 -10.03 -0.13 17.05
N HIS A 99 -10.99 -0.44 16.18
CA HIS A 99 -12.13 -1.27 16.54
C HIS A 99 -11.83 -2.75 16.35
N GLY A 100 -11.28 -3.12 15.21
CA GLY A 100 -10.97 -4.49 14.88
C GLY A 100 -9.95 -4.62 13.76
N VAL A 101 -9.54 -5.84 13.49
CA VAL A 101 -8.58 -6.20 12.44
C VAL A 101 -9.18 -7.28 11.56
N LEU A 102 -9.18 -7.04 10.27
CA LEU A 102 -9.52 -8.00 9.23
C LEU A 102 -8.23 -8.54 8.62
N THR A 103 -8.01 -9.85 8.74
CA THR A 103 -6.83 -10.53 8.22
C THR A 103 -7.19 -11.53 7.14
N ARG A 104 -6.30 -11.67 6.15
CA ARG A 104 -6.39 -12.71 5.13
C ARG A 104 -5.32 -13.77 5.38
N GLY A 105 -5.74 -15.03 5.50
CA GLY A 105 -4.84 -16.17 5.59
C GLY A 105 -4.17 -16.50 4.26
N THR A 106 -3.07 -17.25 4.31
CA THR A 106 -2.35 -17.73 3.10
C THR A 106 -3.18 -18.70 2.27
N ASP A 107 -4.19 -19.33 2.87
CA ASP A 107 -5.18 -20.19 2.24
C ASP A 107 -6.36 -19.42 1.59
N GLY A 108 -6.35 -18.09 1.68
CA GLY A 108 -7.39 -17.22 1.17
C GLY A 108 -8.59 -17.01 2.11
N THR A 109 -8.57 -17.61 3.30
CA THR A 109 -9.62 -17.39 4.31
C THR A 109 -9.54 -16.01 4.93
N TRP A 110 -10.68 -15.47 5.34
CA TRP A 110 -10.77 -14.20 6.05
C TRP A 110 -11.07 -14.43 7.52
N ALA A 111 -10.41 -13.71 8.39
CA ALA A 111 -10.63 -13.71 9.83
C ALA A 111 -10.78 -12.28 10.34
N TYR A 112 -11.74 -12.06 11.23
CA TYR A 112 -11.94 -10.80 11.91
C TYR A 112 -11.66 -10.97 13.40
N ARG A 113 -10.97 -10.00 14.02
CA ARG A 113 -10.70 -9.94 15.45
C ARG A 113 -11.03 -8.57 16.00
N ASP A 114 -11.89 -8.51 17.01
CA ASP A 114 -12.14 -7.30 17.78
C ASP A 114 -10.92 -6.94 18.65
N LEU A 115 -10.54 -5.67 18.68
CA LEU A 115 -9.40 -5.15 19.46
C LEU A 115 -9.81 -4.61 20.84
N GLY A 116 -10.85 -5.16 21.45
CA GLY A 116 -11.38 -4.66 22.71
C GLY A 116 -12.18 -3.38 22.52
N SER A 117 -13.00 -3.33 21.49
CA SER A 117 -13.85 -2.18 21.18
C SER A 117 -14.86 -1.92 22.28
N LYS A 118 -15.27 -0.65 22.43
CA LYS A 118 -16.21 -0.23 23.49
C LYS A 118 -17.58 -0.89 23.34
N ASN A 119 -18.10 -1.00 22.13
CA ASN A 119 -19.44 -1.52 21.84
C ASN A 119 -19.43 -2.98 21.35
N GLY A 120 -18.26 -3.57 21.16
CA GLY A 120 -18.10 -4.93 20.66
C GLY A 120 -18.31 -5.05 19.14
N SER A 121 -18.12 -6.27 18.66
CA SER A 121 -18.39 -6.68 17.28
C SER A 121 -19.20 -7.96 17.32
N TYR A 122 -20.20 -8.04 16.46
CA TYR A 122 -21.11 -9.18 16.38
C TYR A 122 -21.05 -9.75 14.96
N LEU A 123 -21.01 -11.05 14.84
CA LEU A 123 -21.13 -11.76 13.58
C LEU A 123 -22.55 -12.32 13.45
N GLU A 124 -23.24 -11.92 12.40
CA GLU A 124 -24.53 -12.46 12.07
C GLU A 124 -24.34 -13.63 11.09
N GLU A 125 -24.74 -14.82 11.48
CA GLU A 125 -24.76 -15.97 10.57
C GLU A 125 -25.97 -15.84 9.64
N VAL A 126 -25.67 -15.82 8.35
CA VAL A 126 -26.69 -15.79 7.30
C VAL A 126 -27.15 -17.21 6.94
#